data_0edc3b60b3347327d372e69033c84a61
#
_entry.id   0edc3b60b3347327d372e69033c84a61
#
_cell.length_a   1.000
_cell.length_b   1.000
_cell.length_c   1.000
_cell.angle_alpha   90.00
_cell.angle_beta   90.00
_cell.angle_gamma   90.00
#
_symmetry.space_group_name_H-M   'P 1'
#
loop_
_entity.id
_entity.type
_entity.pdbx_description
1 polymer ?
#
loop_
_entity_poly.entity_id
_entity_poly.type
_entity_poly.pdbx_seq_one_letter_code
_entity_poly.pdbx_strand_id
1 'polypeptide(L)'
;NTPGRQFTGASSHDPEVRRNPSLALDYIVAPPRMAHYIDWSTRVYSVYLKHVAPEDIYPYSIDEVFIDATSYLQTYHLSAREFARKIILDILQTTGITAAAGIGTNLYLAKVAMDIGAKHVPADEYGVRIAELDEMGYRRSFWTHRPLTDFWRVGKGYAAKLEAHGLYTMGDIARCSIGQPTDYHNEELLYKLFGVNAE
;
A
#
# COMPACT_ATOMS: atom_id res chain seq x y z
N ASN A 1 25.07 13.66 -9.13
CA ASN A 1 26.45 13.76 -9.66
C ASN A 1 26.66 15.14 -10.27
N THR A 2 27.31 16.03 -9.52
CA THR A 2 27.74 17.35 -10.04
C THR A 2 29.17 17.21 -10.52
N PRO A 3 29.47 17.43 -11.81
CA PRO A 3 30.85 17.35 -12.32
C PRO A 3 31.78 18.30 -11.55
N GLY A 4 32.96 17.80 -11.20
CA GLY A 4 33.98 18.59 -10.49
C GLY A 4 33.81 18.68 -8.96
N ARG A 5 32.80 18.05 -8.35
CA ARG A 5 32.62 18.03 -6.88
C ARG A 5 33.63 17.07 -6.24
N GLN A 6 34.44 17.58 -5.32
CA GLN A 6 35.30 16.76 -4.48
C GLN A 6 34.60 16.46 -3.14
N PHE A 7 34.63 15.19 -2.75
CA PHE A 7 34.10 14.73 -1.48
C PHE A 7 35.23 14.56 -0.46
N THR A 8 34.98 14.87 0.82
CA THR A 8 35.94 14.73 1.91
C THR A 8 35.87 13.37 2.60
N GLY A 9 34.87 12.56 2.28
CA GLY A 9 34.65 11.24 2.83
C GLY A 9 33.45 10.56 2.16
N ALA A 10 33.03 9.41 2.68
CA ALA A 10 31.88 8.66 2.21
C ALA A 10 31.07 8.09 3.39
N SER A 11 29.77 7.90 3.18
CA SER A 11 28.88 7.23 4.15
C SER A 11 27.74 6.51 3.41
N SER A 12 27.30 5.37 3.97
CA SER A 12 26.09 4.65 3.54
C SER A 12 24.84 5.06 4.34
N HIS A 13 25.01 5.92 5.37
CA HIS A 13 23.93 6.33 6.24
C HIS A 13 23.22 7.57 5.67
N ASP A 14 21.99 7.38 5.14
CA ASP A 14 21.23 8.44 4.44
C ASP A 14 21.08 9.75 5.25
N PRO A 15 20.73 9.75 6.55
CA PRO A 15 20.66 10.98 7.34
C PRO A 15 21.98 11.73 7.45
N GLU A 16 23.12 11.03 7.45
CA GLU A 16 24.45 11.64 7.50
C GLU A 16 24.80 12.28 6.16
N VAL A 17 24.60 11.57 5.05
CA VAL A 17 24.84 12.09 3.70
C VAL A 17 23.98 13.32 3.41
N ARG A 18 22.71 13.30 3.84
CA ARG A 18 21.80 14.45 3.68
C ARG A 18 22.24 15.67 4.49
N ARG A 19 22.72 15.45 5.72
CA ARG A 19 23.20 16.54 6.60
C ARG A 19 24.55 17.09 6.18
N ASN A 20 25.41 16.27 5.59
CA ASN A 20 26.76 16.67 5.19
C ASN A 20 26.97 16.52 3.67
N PRO A 21 26.73 17.59 2.89
CA PRO A 21 26.88 17.55 1.43
C PRO A 21 28.30 17.28 0.93
N SER A 22 29.32 17.33 1.80
CA SER A 22 30.71 16.98 1.45
C SER A 22 31.01 15.48 1.48
N LEU A 23 30.04 14.66 1.92
CA LEU A 23 30.15 13.20 1.88
C LEU A 23 29.65 12.63 0.53
N ALA A 24 30.39 11.67 0.00
CA ALA A 24 29.90 10.82 -1.07
C ALA A 24 28.93 9.76 -0.50
N LEU A 25 27.92 9.38 -1.28
CA LEU A 25 27.16 8.19 -1.00
C LEU A 25 27.99 6.95 -1.35
N ASP A 26 28.20 6.07 -0.38
CA ASP A 26 28.90 4.81 -0.55
C ASP A 26 27.99 3.65 -0.15
N TYR A 27 27.76 2.69 -1.06
CA TYR A 27 26.92 1.53 -0.82
C TYR A 27 27.29 0.38 -1.75
N ILE A 28 26.98 -0.82 -1.30
CA ILE A 28 27.16 -2.02 -2.11
C ILE A 28 25.84 -2.32 -2.84
N VAL A 29 25.89 -2.41 -4.15
CA VAL A 29 24.77 -2.85 -4.98
C VAL A 29 24.72 -4.37 -4.96
N ALA A 30 23.75 -4.94 -4.25
CA ALA A 30 23.51 -6.38 -4.28
C ALA A 30 22.84 -6.79 -5.60
N PRO A 31 23.37 -7.76 -6.36
CA PRO A 31 22.69 -8.26 -7.54
C PRO A 31 21.33 -8.88 -7.18
N PRO A 32 20.27 -8.59 -7.95
CA PRO A 32 18.97 -9.21 -7.71
C PRO A 32 19.02 -10.72 -7.98
N ARG A 33 18.33 -11.49 -7.14
CA ARG A 33 18.26 -12.96 -7.23
C ARG A 33 16.79 -13.38 -7.40
N MET A 34 16.22 -13.13 -8.56
CA MET A 34 14.79 -13.31 -8.81
C MET A 34 14.30 -14.73 -8.53
N ALA A 35 15.05 -15.77 -8.95
CA ALA A 35 14.70 -17.16 -8.65
C ALA A 35 14.60 -17.44 -7.14
N HIS A 36 15.51 -16.85 -6.36
CA HIS A 36 15.48 -16.95 -4.90
C HIS A 36 14.26 -16.24 -4.30
N TYR A 37 13.88 -15.07 -4.83
CA TYR A 37 12.69 -14.36 -4.34
C TYR A 37 11.41 -15.12 -4.66
N ILE A 38 11.30 -15.74 -5.83
CA ILE A 38 10.18 -16.60 -6.22
C ILE A 38 10.09 -17.83 -5.30
N ASP A 39 11.21 -18.46 -4.97
CA ASP A 39 11.23 -19.60 -4.04
C ASP A 39 10.67 -19.21 -2.66
N TRP A 40 11.11 -18.08 -2.12
CA TRP A 40 10.58 -17.58 -0.84
C TRP A 40 9.12 -17.16 -0.92
N SER A 41 8.70 -16.50 -2.00
CA SER A 41 7.29 -16.18 -2.25
C SER A 41 6.42 -17.43 -2.26
N THR A 42 6.87 -18.50 -2.93
CA THR A 42 6.18 -19.80 -2.96
C THR A 42 6.07 -20.44 -1.56
N ARG A 43 7.11 -20.33 -0.73
CA ARG A 43 7.07 -20.80 0.66
C ARG A 43 6.05 -20.03 1.48
N VAL A 44 6.01 -18.70 1.35
CA VAL A 44 4.98 -17.87 2.00
C VAL A 44 3.58 -18.26 1.50
N TYR A 45 3.40 -18.43 0.19
CA TYR A 45 2.13 -18.87 -0.39
C TYR A 45 1.66 -20.20 0.17
N SER A 46 2.60 -21.14 0.40
CA SER A 46 2.28 -22.44 1.03
C SER A 46 1.76 -22.30 2.46
N VAL A 47 2.09 -21.20 3.16
CA VAL A 47 1.52 -20.91 4.48
C VAL A 47 0.08 -20.45 4.36
N TYR A 48 -0.25 -19.61 3.37
CA TYR A 48 -1.65 -19.22 3.13
C TYR A 48 -2.56 -20.41 2.90
N LEU A 49 -2.10 -21.41 2.13
CA LEU A 49 -2.85 -22.64 1.83
C LEU A 49 -3.16 -23.51 3.06
N LYS A 50 -2.52 -23.30 4.20
CA LYS A 50 -2.89 -23.96 5.45
C LYS A 50 -4.18 -23.37 6.08
N HIS A 51 -4.54 -22.16 5.70
CA HIS A 51 -5.60 -21.38 6.33
C HIS A 51 -6.77 -21.09 5.39
N VAL A 52 -6.50 -21.01 4.08
CA VAL A 52 -7.43 -20.53 3.06
C VAL A 52 -7.33 -21.41 1.82
N ALA A 53 -8.44 -21.69 1.18
CA ALA A 53 -8.47 -22.41 -0.09
C ALA A 53 -7.84 -21.56 -1.22
N PRO A 54 -7.20 -22.19 -2.21
CA PRO A 54 -6.50 -21.47 -3.28
C PRO A 54 -7.42 -20.57 -4.12
N GLU A 55 -8.69 -20.90 -4.26
CA GLU A 55 -9.71 -20.11 -4.97
C GLU A 55 -10.02 -18.76 -4.31
N ASP A 56 -9.75 -18.61 -3.01
CA ASP A 56 -9.97 -17.38 -2.24
C ASP A 56 -8.68 -16.57 -2.05
N ILE A 57 -7.58 -16.99 -2.69
CA ILE A 57 -6.29 -16.30 -2.69
C ILE A 57 -6.01 -15.73 -4.08
N TYR A 58 -5.83 -14.41 -4.16
CA TYR A 58 -5.54 -13.70 -5.40
C TYR A 58 -4.11 -13.13 -5.35
N PRO A 59 -3.10 -13.83 -5.93
CA PRO A 59 -1.74 -13.28 -6.02
C PRO A 59 -1.73 -11.99 -6.83
N TYR A 60 -1.31 -10.90 -6.20
CA TYR A 60 -1.22 -9.59 -6.83
C TYR A 60 0.19 -9.29 -7.35
N SER A 61 1.19 -9.67 -6.57
CA SER A 61 2.60 -9.55 -6.91
C SER A 61 3.42 -10.69 -6.29
N ILE A 62 4.74 -10.63 -6.41
CA ILE A 62 5.65 -11.63 -5.83
C ILE A 62 5.57 -11.67 -4.29
N ASP A 63 5.14 -10.58 -3.66
CA ASP A 63 5.13 -10.38 -2.20
C ASP A 63 3.77 -9.96 -1.64
N GLU A 64 2.75 -9.87 -2.47
CA GLU A 64 1.41 -9.44 -2.07
C GLU A 64 0.32 -10.38 -2.58
N VAL A 65 -0.64 -10.68 -1.71
CA VAL A 65 -1.87 -11.41 -2.05
C VAL A 65 -3.08 -10.68 -1.50
N PHE A 66 -4.22 -10.85 -2.16
CA PHE A 66 -5.53 -10.59 -1.57
C PHE A 66 -6.15 -11.91 -1.15
N ILE A 67 -6.84 -11.90 -0.02
CA ILE A 67 -7.54 -13.07 0.51
C ILE A 67 -8.98 -12.67 0.81
N ASP A 68 -9.95 -13.38 0.25
CA ASP A 68 -11.33 -13.31 0.71
C ASP A 68 -11.46 -14.14 2.00
N ALA A 69 -11.53 -13.45 3.14
CA ALA A 69 -11.60 -14.08 4.44
C ALA A 69 -13.03 -14.32 4.93
N THR A 70 -14.06 -13.90 4.19
CA THR A 70 -15.45 -13.80 4.65
C THR A 70 -15.97 -15.10 5.26
N SER A 71 -15.84 -16.23 4.57
CA SER A 71 -16.32 -17.54 5.04
C SER A 71 -15.48 -18.11 6.17
N TYR A 72 -14.20 -17.77 6.21
CA TYR A 72 -13.23 -18.30 7.18
C TYR A 72 -13.39 -17.71 8.57
N LEU A 73 -13.82 -16.43 8.68
CA LEU A 73 -14.04 -15.78 9.97
C LEU A 73 -15.09 -16.54 10.81
N GLN A 74 -16.16 -17.00 10.17
CA GLN A 74 -17.19 -17.81 10.84
C GLN A 74 -16.65 -19.19 11.21
N THR A 75 -15.94 -19.85 10.30
CA THR A 75 -15.39 -21.19 10.51
C THR A 75 -14.38 -21.24 11.66
N TYR A 76 -13.51 -20.24 11.72
CA TYR A 76 -12.47 -20.15 12.76
C TYR A 76 -12.96 -19.46 14.04
N HIS A 77 -14.16 -18.87 14.06
CA HIS A 77 -14.67 -18.04 15.16
C HIS A 77 -13.71 -16.92 15.55
N LEU A 78 -13.11 -16.26 14.57
CA LEU A 78 -12.15 -15.18 14.74
C LEU A 78 -12.65 -13.89 14.08
N SER A 79 -12.27 -12.75 14.64
CA SER A 79 -12.35 -11.48 13.95
C SER A 79 -11.37 -11.44 12.75
N ALA A 80 -11.61 -10.54 11.80
CA ALA A 80 -10.71 -10.37 10.65
C ALA A 80 -9.27 -10.05 11.09
N ARG A 81 -9.10 -9.24 12.13
CA ARG A 81 -7.80 -8.91 12.71
C ARG A 81 -7.09 -10.11 13.32
N GLU A 82 -7.81 -10.91 14.09
CA GLU A 82 -7.25 -12.13 14.70
C GLU A 82 -6.87 -13.16 13.63
N PHE A 83 -7.69 -13.30 12.59
CA PHE A 83 -7.41 -14.20 11.48
C PHE A 83 -6.18 -13.74 10.68
N ALA A 84 -6.10 -12.46 10.31
CA ALA A 84 -4.91 -11.91 9.64
C ALA A 84 -3.65 -12.07 10.50
N ARG A 85 -3.73 -11.78 11.81
CA ARG A 85 -2.62 -11.96 12.74
C ARG A 85 -2.17 -13.42 12.82
N LYS A 86 -3.10 -14.37 12.87
CA LYS A 86 -2.80 -15.81 12.88
C LYS A 86 -1.99 -16.22 11.65
N ILE A 87 -2.38 -15.78 10.46
CA ILE A 87 -1.66 -16.06 9.21
C ILE A 87 -0.26 -15.43 9.24
N ILE A 88 -0.14 -14.17 9.62
CA ILE A 88 1.14 -13.45 9.69
C ILE A 88 2.10 -14.12 10.66
N LEU A 89 1.63 -14.57 11.82
CA LEU A 89 2.46 -15.28 12.79
C LEU A 89 2.93 -16.66 12.28
N ASP A 90 2.09 -17.39 11.55
CA ASP A 90 2.51 -18.65 10.91
C ASP A 90 3.58 -18.39 9.81
N ILE A 91 3.44 -17.30 9.03
CA ILE A 91 4.47 -16.88 8.07
C ILE A 91 5.78 -16.59 8.80
N LEU A 92 5.75 -15.80 9.87
CA LEU A 92 6.93 -15.46 10.66
C LEU A 92 7.60 -16.71 11.25
N GLN A 93 6.83 -17.62 11.83
CA GLN A 93 7.33 -18.88 12.42
C GLN A 93 7.92 -19.82 11.36
N THR A 94 7.30 -19.88 10.18
CA THR A 94 7.70 -20.79 9.11
C THR A 94 8.89 -20.26 8.31
N THR A 95 8.98 -18.96 8.08
CA THR A 95 9.92 -18.36 7.13
C THR A 95 10.89 -17.35 7.76
N GLY A 96 10.62 -16.87 8.96
CA GLY A 96 11.35 -15.76 9.58
C GLY A 96 11.04 -14.39 8.97
N ILE A 97 10.08 -14.30 8.02
CA ILE A 97 9.70 -13.06 7.34
C ILE A 97 8.52 -12.44 8.08
N THR A 98 8.63 -11.16 8.41
CA THR A 98 7.52 -10.38 8.94
C THR A 98 6.62 -9.91 7.79
N ALA A 99 5.33 -9.78 8.06
CA ALA A 99 4.35 -9.25 7.11
C ALA A 99 3.44 -8.21 7.76
N ALA A 100 2.78 -7.41 6.93
CA ALA A 100 1.73 -6.50 7.34
C ALA A 100 0.42 -6.87 6.63
N ALA A 101 -0.72 -6.45 7.17
CA ALA A 101 -2.01 -6.64 6.53
C ALA A 101 -2.86 -5.38 6.54
N GLY A 102 -3.61 -5.19 5.46
CA GLY A 102 -4.73 -4.28 5.38
C GLY A 102 -6.03 -5.07 5.33
N ILE A 103 -6.98 -4.73 6.17
CA ILE A 103 -8.32 -5.32 6.22
C ILE A 103 -9.32 -4.29 5.71
N GLY A 104 -10.20 -4.68 4.82
CA GLY A 104 -11.24 -3.82 4.28
C GLY A 104 -12.50 -4.59 3.94
N THR A 105 -13.64 -3.89 3.87
CA THR A 105 -14.92 -4.43 3.44
C THR A 105 -14.97 -4.73 1.93
N ASN A 106 -13.95 -4.25 1.20
CA ASN A 106 -13.70 -4.58 -0.18
C ASN A 106 -12.19 -4.52 -0.49
N LEU A 107 -11.82 -4.99 -1.67
CA LEU A 107 -10.43 -5.09 -2.13
C LEU A 107 -9.71 -3.73 -2.12
N TYR A 108 -10.37 -2.65 -2.54
CA TYR A 108 -9.77 -1.32 -2.55
C TYR A 108 -9.45 -0.83 -1.14
N LEU A 109 -10.40 -0.95 -0.21
CA LEU A 109 -10.20 -0.54 1.18
C LEU A 109 -9.14 -1.39 1.88
N ALA A 110 -9.08 -2.70 1.61
CA ALA A 110 -8.01 -3.55 2.11
C ALA A 110 -6.63 -3.08 1.62
N LYS A 111 -6.51 -2.74 0.32
CA LYS A 111 -5.25 -2.23 -0.25
C LYS A 111 -4.85 -0.88 0.33
N VAL A 112 -5.78 0.06 0.48
CA VAL A 112 -5.52 1.37 1.11
C VAL A 112 -5.15 1.21 2.58
N ALA A 113 -5.85 0.33 3.31
CA ALA A 113 -5.51 0.01 4.69
C ALA A 113 -4.07 -0.50 4.82
N MET A 114 -3.63 -1.37 3.90
CA MET A 114 -2.26 -1.88 3.89
C MET A 114 -1.25 -0.81 3.51
N ASP A 115 -1.43 -0.14 2.37
CA ASP A 115 -0.42 0.75 1.78
C ASP A 115 -0.21 2.04 2.58
N ILE A 116 -1.29 2.58 3.14
CA ILE A 116 -1.24 3.83 3.89
C ILE A 116 -1.42 3.55 5.38
N GLY A 117 -2.46 2.82 5.76
CA GLY A 117 -2.81 2.61 7.17
C GLY A 117 -1.76 1.82 7.94
N ALA A 118 -1.37 0.63 7.46
CA ALA A 118 -0.46 -0.26 8.18
C ALA A 118 0.95 0.33 8.36
N LYS A 119 1.39 1.23 7.49
CA LYS A 119 2.68 1.92 7.63
C LYS A 119 2.74 2.86 8.83
N HIS A 120 1.60 3.36 9.29
CA HIS A 120 1.51 4.37 10.36
C HIS A 120 1.06 3.80 11.70
N VAL A 121 0.59 2.54 11.75
CA VAL A 121 0.26 1.90 13.03
C VAL A 121 1.51 1.32 13.68
N PRO A 122 1.62 1.39 15.02
CA PRO A 122 2.69 0.71 15.75
C PRO A 122 2.65 -0.80 15.47
N ALA A 123 3.83 -1.40 15.37
CA ALA A 123 3.94 -2.85 15.36
C ALA A 123 3.57 -3.42 16.74
N ASP A 124 2.96 -4.60 16.77
CA ASP A 124 2.78 -5.34 18.01
C ASP A 124 4.11 -5.97 18.50
N GLU A 125 4.06 -6.73 19.58
CA GLU A 125 5.21 -7.40 20.20
C GLU A 125 5.98 -8.35 19.25
N TYR A 126 5.33 -8.80 18.17
CA TYR A 126 5.92 -9.67 17.13
C TYR A 126 6.30 -8.92 15.85
N GLY A 127 6.23 -7.60 15.86
CA GLY A 127 6.50 -6.78 14.68
C GLY A 127 5.34 -6.71 13.68
N VAL A 128 4.16 -7.24 14.00
CA VAL A 128 2.99 -7.28 13.11
C VAL A 128 2.29 -5.93 13.07
N ARG A 129 1.98 -5.46 11.85
CA ARG A 129 1.20 -4.25 11.60
C ARG A 129 -0.05 -4.58 10.83
N ILE A 130 -1.20 -4.26 11.40
CA ILE A 130 -2.51 -4.49 10.79
C ILE A 130 -3.31 -3.20 10.86
N ALA A 131 -3.77 -2.71 9.72
CA ALA A 131 -4.74 -1.63 9.64
C ALA A 131 -6.07 -2.16 9.10
N GLU A 132 -7.17 -1.52 9.48
CA GLU A 132 -8.53 -1.93 9.14
C GLU A 132 -9.35 -0.71 8.73
N LEU A 133 -10.06 -0.81 7.61
CA LEU A 133 -10.89 0.24 7.05
C LEU A 133 -12.25 -0.29 6.60
N ASP A 134 -13.28 0.37 7.05
CA ASP A 134 -14.58 0.42 6.39
C ASP A 134 -14.74 1.72 5.58
N GLU A 135 -15.85 1.91 4.89
CA GLU A 135 -16.13 3.08 4.07
C GLU A 135 -16.11 4.38 4.91
N MET A 136 -16.65 4.34 6.12
CA MET A 136 -16.70 5.51 7.01
C MET A 136 -15.34 5.82 7.61
N GLY A 137 -14.57 4.80 7.98
CA GLY A 137 -13.17 4.93 8.41
C GLY A 137 -12.30 5.54 7.32
N TYR A 138 -12.45 5.06 6.08
CA TYR A 138 -11.78 5.63 4.92
C TYR A 138 -12.09 7.12 4.73
N ARG A 139 -13.39 7.51 4.77
CA ARG A 139 -13.80 8.92 4.64
C ARG A 139 -13.19 9.80 5.72
N ARG A 140 -13.22 9.33 6.97
CA ARG A 140 -12.73 10.11 8.13
C ARG A 140 -11.22 10.26 8.13
N SER A 141 -10.48 9.21 7.75
CA SER A 141 -9.03 9.15 7.91
C SER A 141 -8.26 9.53 6.66
N PHE A 142 -8.81 9.24 5.46
CA PHE A 142 -8.03 9.31 4.22
C PHE A 142 -8.62 10.25 3.15
N TRP A 143 -9.83 10.76 3.30
CA TRP A 143 -10.38 11.72 2.32
C TRP A 143 -9.58 13.02 2.21
N THR A 144 -8.82 13.40 3.23
CA THR A 144 -7.95 14.58 3.23
C THR A 144 -6.47 14.24 3.08
N HIS A 145 -6.14 12.94 2.93
CA HIS A 145 -4.75 12.50 2.78
C HIS A 145 -4.12 13.00 1.48
N ARG A 146 -2.84 13.32 1.56
CA ARG A 146 -1.97 13.72 0.44
C ARG A 146 -0.62 13.03 0.56
N PRO A 147 0.05 12.80 -0.58
CA PRO A 147 -0.35 13.07 -1.95
C PRO A 147 -1.35 12.03 -2.49
N LEU A 148 -2.04 12.35 -3.59
CA LEU A 148 -2.94 11.40 -4.26
C LEU A 148 -2.23 10.14 -4.75
N THR A 149 -0.93 10.23 -5.05
CA THR A 149 -0.11 9.10 -5.51
C THR A 149 0.15 8.02 -4.46
N ASP A 150 -0.23 8.23 -3.21
CA ASP A 150 -0.17 7.20 -2.17
C ASP A 150 -1.32 6.20 -2.32
N PHE A 151 -2.39 6.59 -3.02
CA PHE A 151 -3.53 5.73 -3.24
C PHE A 151 -3.31 4.76 -4.40
N TRP A 152 -3.72 3.53 -4.19
CA TRP A 152 -3.64 2.48 -5.19
C TRP A 152 -4.27 2.90 -6.52
N ARG A 153 -3.56 2.66 -7.62
CA ARG A 153 -3.90 3.02 -9.00
C ARG A 153 -3.89 4.51 -9.33
N VAL A 154 -3.48 5.38 -8.42
CA VAL A 154 -3.28 6.80 -8.72
C VAL A 154 -1.81 7.07 -9.02
N GLY A 155 -1.44 7.05 -10.27
CA GLY A 155 -0.09 7.40 -10.72
C GLY A 155 0.10 8.91 -10.87
N LYS A 156 1.37 9.32 -11.07
CA LYS A 156 1.74 10.75 -11.24
C LYS A 156 0.95 11.46 -12.34
N GLY A 157 0.62 10.76 -13.43
CA GLY A 157 -0.17 11.33 -14.54
C GLY A 157 -1.60 11.65 -14.14
N TYR A 158 -2.26 10.77 -13.38
CA TYR A 158 -3.60 11.01 -12.85
C TYR A 158 -3.59 12.14 -11.82
N ALA A 159 -2.65 12.09 -10.86
CA ALA A 159 -2.52 13.13 -9.85
C ALA A 159 -2.30 14.51 -10.48
N ALA A 160 -1.38 14.65 -11.43
CA ALA A 160 -1.12 15.92 -12.09
C ALA A 160 -2.34 16.49 -12.84
N LYS A 161 -3.16 15.64 -13.49
CA LYS A 161 -4.40 16.07 -14.15
C LYS A 161 -5.42 16.58 -13.13
N LEU A 162 -5.61 15.86 -12.02
CA LEU A 162 -6.54 16.25 -10.96
C LEU A 162 -6.10 17.55 -10.29
N GLU A 163 -4.84 17.66 -9.91
CA GLU A 163 -4.26 18.83 -9.25
C GLU A 163 -4.33 20.08 -10.12
N ALA A 164 -4.18 19.96 -11.45
CA ALA A 164 -4.35 21.07 -12.40
C ALA A 164 -5.78 21.67 -12.38
N HIS A 165 -6.76 20.92 -11.88
CA HIS A 165 -8.15 21.33 -11.71
C HIS A 165 -8.53 21.57 -10.24
N GLY A 166 -7.56 21.66 -9.32
CA GLY A 166 -7.80 21.94 -7.90
C GLY A 166 -8.31 20.74 -7.10
N LEU A 167 -8.21 19.52 -7.63
CA LEU A 167 -8.60 18.29 -6.95
C LEU A 167 -7.35 17.63 -6.36
N TYR A 168 -7.13 17.82 -5.07
CA TYR A 168 -5.88 17.40 -4.39
C TYR A 168 -6.04 16.19 -3.48
N THR A 169 -7.29 15.79 -3.21
CA THR A 169 -7.61 14.72 -2.26
C THR A 169 -8.71 13.82 -2.80
N MET A 170 -8.81 12.59 -2.26
CA MET A 170 -9.93 11.69 -2.59
C MET A 170 -11.29 12.30 -2.22
N GLY A 171 -11.34 13.10 -1.16
CA GLY A 171 -12.55 13.84 -0.78
C GLY A 171 -12.91 14.91 -1.79
N ASP A 172 -11.94 15.58 -2.44
CA ASP A 172 -12.23 16.55 -3.52
C ASP A 172 -12.81 15.83 -4.73
N ILE A 173 -12.24 14.68 -5.12
CA ILE A 173 -12.72 13.85 -6.22
C ILE A 173 -14.15 13.36 -5.95
N ALA A 174 -14.40 12.84 -4.75
CA ALA A 174 -15.72 12.35 -4.35
C ALA A 174 -16.77 13.50 -4.34
N ARG A 175 -16.40 14.69 -3.90
CA ARG A 175 -17.30 15.86 -3.99
C ARG A 175 -17.52 16.31 -5.43
N CYS A 176 -16.48 16.25 -6.27
CA CYS A 176 -16.57 16.55 -7.69
C CYS A 176 -17.57 15.61 -8.39
N SER A 177 -17.54 14.30 -8.08
CA SER A 177 -18.42 13.31 -8.72
C SER A 177 -19.92 13.52 -8.45
N ILE A 178 -20.27 14.27 -7.40
CA ILE A 178 -21.66 14.58 -7.03
C ILE A 178 -22.01 16.07 -7.21
N GLY A 179 -21.14 16.85 -7.86
CA GLY A 179 -21.36 18.28 -8.14
C GLY A 179 -22.55 18.49 -9.08
N GLN A 180 -23.21 19.65 -8.94
CA GLN A 180 -24.30 20.01 -9.82
C GLN A 180 -23.81 20.25 -11.25
N PRO A 181 -24.63 20.04 -12.29
CA PRO A 181 -24.21 20.26 -13.69
C PRO A 181 -23.71 21.70 -13.99
N THR A 182 -24.07 22.66 -13.17
CA THR A 182 -23.63 24.05 -13.29
C THR A 182 -22.33 24.35 -12.56
N ASP A 183 -21.84 23.42 -11.72
CA ASP A 183 -20.60 23.60 -10.98
C ASP A 183 -19.39 23.29 -11.88
N TYR A 184 -18.27 23.96 -11.62
CA TYR A 184 -17.03 23.64 -12.31
C TYR A 184 -16.51 22.22 -11.95
N HIS A 185 -16.66 21.83 -10.69
CA HIS A 185 -16.33 20.49 -10.20
C HIS A 185 -17.60 19.63 -10.23
N ASN A 186 -17.73 18.84 -11.27
CA ASN A 186 -18.86 17.92 -11.49
C ASN A 186 -18.37 16.63 -12.19
N GLU A 187 -19.25 15.67 -12.37
CA GLU A 187 -18.96 14.40 -13.02
C GLU A 187 -18.44 14.57 -14.46
N GLU A 188 -18.96 15.55 -15.21
CA GLU A 188 -18.54 15.84 -16.58
C GLU A 188 -17.06 16.21 -16.65
N LEU A 189 -16.54 16.96 -15.68
CA LEU A 189 -15.11 17.26 -15.57
C LEU A 189 -14.29 15.98 -15.43
N LEU A 190 -14.68 15.07 -14.55
CA LEU A 190 -13.98 13.80 -14.37
C LEU A 190 -14.00 12.95 -15.65
N TYR A 191 -15.16 12.88 -16.30
CA TYR A 191 -15.28 12.18 -17.57
C TYR A 191 -14.43 12.81 -18.67
N LYS A 192 -14.37 14.13 -18.75
CA LYS A 192 -13.50 14.85 -19.69
C LYS A 192 -12.01 14.57 -19.47
N LEU A 193 -11.59 14.41 -18.22
CA LEU A 193 -10.19 14.14 -17.86
C LEU A 193 -9.77 12.70 -18.10
N PHE A 194 -10.66 11.73 -17.88
CA PHE A 194 -10.33 10.32 -17.80
C PHE A 194 -11.16 9.41 -18.72
N GLY A 195 -12.22 9.95 -19.36
CA GLY A 195 -13.14 9.16 -20.19
C GLY A 195 -13.79 8.06 -19.35
N VAL A 196 -13.90 6.87 -19.91
CA VAL A 196 -14.47 5.69 -19.25
C VAL A 196 -13.69 5.23 -18.00
N ASN A 197 -12.51 5.77 -17.76
CA ASN A 197 -11.75 5.49 -16.54
C ASN A 197 -12.08 6.46 -15.39
N ALA A 198 -13.10 7.32 -15.56
CA ALA A 198 -13.60 8.20 -14.50
C ALA A 198 -14.45 7.44 -13.47
N GLU A 199 -15.03 6.32 -13.88
CA GLU A 199 -15.78 5.38 -13.03
C GLU A 199 -14.80 4.47 -12.26
#